data_dd31ff77414a9968a11b3da3c76d2bbc
#
_entry.id   dd31ff77414a9968a11b3da3c76d2bbc
#
_cell.length_a   1.000
_cell.length_b   1.000
_cell.length_c   1.000
_cell.angle_alpha   90.00
_cell.angle_beta   90.00
_cell.angle_gamma   90.00
#
_symmetry.space_group_name_H-M   'P 1'
#
loop_
_entity.id
_entity.type
_entity.pdbx_description
1 polymer ?
#
loop_
_entity_poly.entity_id
_entity_poly.type
_entity_poly.pdbx_seq_one_letter_code
_entity_poly.pdbx_strand_id
1 'polypeptide(L)'
;MDSPHSSPQSSAQSSAQSSSMSALEVRAGLSLGSLFALRMLGLFVILPVFAVHAPSLRGGDDLVLVGIALGAYGLTQAALQIPFGMAADRYGRKRVIVFGLALFAAGSFVAAGAEDIWLTITGRVIQGAGAIAAAVMALAADLTREEHRTKTMAMIGASIGLVFALSLVVGPALYRSVGMAGIFGLTGLLALAGIWVVTQVVPPEPAVHADHAPDVGRAALAAVLGNPELVRLNFGILALHVIQMAMFVVVPTLLVERAALPVASHWQVYLPVVLASFVLMVPPLVVAERHGRFRGLFLGSIALLVAALVGLTWWATGLATIALWLLAFFVAFNLLEAAIPSLVTRVAPPRAKATALGVYNTTQAFGLFAGGALGGVLAKHFGAPGVFLAAAALGLVWAVVAAGMRVPPVARAVVAETGQA
;
A
#
# COMPACT_ATOMS: atom_id res chain seq x y z
N MET A 1 31.13 41.36 -43.74
CA MET A 1 30.28 41.43 -42.55
C MET A 1 29.36 40.25 -42.59
N ASP A 2 29.88 39.11 -42.09
CA ASP A 2 29.17 37.84 -42.08
C ASP A 2 28.55 37.60 -40.70
N SER A 3 27.24 37.45 -40.67
CA SER A 3 26.48 37.07 -39.44
C SER A 3 26.48 35.53 -39.36
N PRO A 4 26.78 34.91 -38.19
CA PRO A 4 26.70 33.48 -38.08
C PRO A 4 25.25 33.03 -37.92
N HIS A 5 24.75 32.22 -38.85
CA HIS A 5 23.51 31.47 -38.73
C HIS A 5 23.63 30.44 -37.60
N SER A 6 22.98 30.72 -36.48
CA SER A 6 22.76 29.73 -35.42
C SER A 6 21.78 28.66 -35.91
N SER A 7 22.27 27.44 -36.06
CA SER A 7 21.48 26.30 -36.56
C SER A 7 20.33 25.89 -35.64
N PRO A 8 19.13 25.63 -36.14
CA PRO A 8 17.92 25.25 -35.34
C PRO A 8 18.04 23.90 -34.63
N GLN A 9 19.08 23.10 -34.92
CA GLN A 9 19.27 21.75 -34.35
C GLN A 9 19.70 21.73 -32.87
N SER A 10 20.34 22.81 -32.37
CA SER A 10 20.79 22.86 -30.97
C SER A 10 19.64 23.09 -29.96
N SER A 11 18.59 23.79 -30.36
CA SER A 11 17.42 24.06 -29.54
C SER A 11 16.47 22.84 -29.45
N ALA A 12 16.36 22.02 -30.49
CA ALA A 12 15.55 20.81 -30.52
C ALA A 12 16.17 19.68 -29.67
N GLN A 13 17.49 19.56 -29.66
CA GLN A 13 18.20 18.61 -28.78
C GLN A 13 18.14 19.00 -27.31
N SER A 14 18.17 20.28 -26.98
CA SER A 14 17.99 20.78 -25.60
C SER A 14 16.57 20.54 -25.08
N SER A 15 15.53 20.70 -25.93
CA SER A 15 14.15 20.43 -25.54
C SER A 15 13.80 18.93 -25.43
N ALA A 16 14.46 18.07 -26.23
CA ALA A 16 14.30 16.62 -26.13
C ALA A 16 14.99 16.04 -24.89
N GLN A 17 16.10 16.62 -24.43
CA GLN A 17 16.75 16.24 -23.18
C GLN A 17 15.95 16.62 -21.93
N SER A 18 15.04 17.60 -21.99
CA SER A 18 14.15 17.98 -20.88
C SER A 18 12.99 17.01 -20.66
N SER A 19 12.64 16.17 -21.65
CA SER A 19 11.47 15.27 -21.58
C SER A 19 11.76 13.91 -20.92
N SER A 20 13.01 13.54 -20.72
CA SER A 20 13.41 12.29 -20.06
C SER A 20 13.92 12.52 -18.64
N MET A 21 13.67 11.52 -17.75
CA MET A 21 14.25 11.53 -16.39
C MET A 21 15.77 11.44 -16.48
N SER A 22 16.46 12.25 -15.67
CA SER A 22 17.92 12.16 -15.53
C SER A 22 18.32 10.85 -14.83
N ALA A 23 19.57 10.42 -15.01
CA ALA A 23 20.10 9.22 -14.35
C ALA A 23 20.00 9.35 -12.80
N LEU A 24 20.12 10.55 -12.26
CA LEU A 24 19.99 10.85 -10.84
C LEU A 24 18.54 10.67 -10.36
N GLU A 25 17.55 11.15 -11.12
CA GLU A 25 16.13 10.98 -10.82
C GLU A 25 15.70 9.50 -10.89
N VAL A 26 16.19 8.76 -11.88
CA VAL A 26 15.94 7.32 -11.99
C VAL A 26 16.57 6.58 -10.80
N ARG A 27 17.81 6.90 -10.46
CA ARG A 27 18.51 6.32 -9.29
C ARG A 27 17.75 6.63 -7.99
N ALA A 28 17.30 7.88 -7.80
CA ALA A 28 16.49 8.27 -6.65
C ALA A 28 15.17 7.48 -6.60
N GLY A 29 14.42 7.43 -7.71
CA GLY A 29 13.15 6.70 -7.79
C GLY A 29 13.28 5.21 -7.51
N LEU A 30 14.29 4.55 -8.08
CA LEU A 30 14.53 3.12 -7.87
C LEU A 30 15.01 2.82 -6.44
N SER A 31 15.97 3.59 -5.91
CA SER A 31 16.48 3.36 -4.56
C SER A 31 15.44 3.65 -3.48
N LEU A 32 14.67 4.73 -3.59
CA LEU A 32 13.60 5.05 -2.65
C LEU A 32 12.40 4.11 -2.81
N GLY A 33 12.08 3.70 -4.04
CA GLY A 33 11.08 2.67 -4.32
C GLY A 33 11.46 1.32 -3.70
N SER A 34 12.73 0.91 -3.78
CA SER A 34 13.20 -0.32 -3.15
C SER A 34 13.14 -0.29 -1.63
N LEU A 35 13.41 0.86 -1.00
CA LEU A 35 13.23 1.04 0.45
C LEU A 35 11.77 0.91 0.87
N PHE A 36 10.87 1.50 0.08
CA PHE A 36 9.44 1.39 0.32
C PHE A 36 8.96 -0.05 0.14
N ALA A 37 9.41 -0.71 -0.92
CA ALA A 37 9.15 -2.11 -1.22
C ALA A 37 9.61 -3.04 -0.08
N LEU A 38 10.82 -2.86 0.41
CA LEU A 38 11.42 -3.63 1.50
C LEU A 38 10.58 -3.54 2.78
N ARG A 39 10.14 -2.32 3.11
CA ARG A 39 9.27 -2.09 4.26
C ARG A 39 7.90 -2.76 4.10
N MET A 40 7.30 -2.66 2.92
CA MET A 40 6.02 -3.31 2.61
C MET A 40 6.15 -4.85 2.59
N LEU A 41 7.29 -5.37 2.18
CA LEU A 41 7.58 -6.80 2.28
C LEU A 41 7.46 -7.28 3.74
N GLY A 42 8.06 -6.57 4.69
CA GLY A 42 7.97 -6.90 6.12
C GLY A 42 6.55 -6.83 6.71
N LEU A 43 5.66 -6.03 6.10
CA LEU A 43 4.25 -6.01 6.46
C LEU A 43 3.50 -7.21 5.86
N PHE A 44 3.69 -7.48 4.57
CA PHE A 44 2.84 -8.37 3.81
C PHE A 44 3.27 -9.84 3.84
N VAL A 45 4.57 -10.13 4.00
CA VAL A 45 5.11 -11.50 3.92
C VAL A 45 4.55 -12.44 5.00
N ILE A 46 4.14 -11.91 6.14
CA ILE A 46 3.56 -12.69 7.22
C ILE A 46 2.05 -12.98 7.02
N LEU A 47 1.35 -12.16 6.21
CA LEU A 47 -0.10 -12.26 6.09
C LEU A 47 -0.61 -13.66 5.70
N PRO A 48 -0.03 -14.32 4.70
CA PRO A 48 -0.53 -15.63 4.24
C PRO A 48 -0.21 -16.78 5.19
N VAL A 49 0.60 -16.55 6.23
CA VAL A 49 1.13 -17.65 7.08
C VAL A 49 0.90 -17.45 8.58
N PHE A 50 0.78 -16.20 9.05
CA PHE A 50 0.80 -15.90 10.48
C PHE A 50 -0.38 -16.51 11.25
N ALA A 51 -1.60 -16.43 10.70
CA ALA A 51 -2.79 -16.97 11.37
C ALA A 51 -2.70 -18.49 11.61
N VAL A 52 -2.00 -19.21 10.75
CA VAL A 52 -1.76 -20.67 10.92
C VAL A 52 -0.57 -20.95 11.84
N HIS A 53 0.43 -20.05 11.89
CA HIS A 53 1.56 -20.15 12.80
C HIS A 53 1.20 -19.82 14.25
N ALA A 54 0.31 -18.86 14.45
CA ALA A 54 0.02 -18.30 15.78
C ALA A 54 -0.30 -19.34 16.87
N PRO A 55 -1.05 -20.43 16.63
CA PRO A 55 -1.30 -21.46 17.63
C PRO A 55 -0.04 -22.15 18.19
N SER A 56 1.10 -22.05 17.51
CA SER A 56 2.39 -22.55 18.03
C SER A 56 3.04 -21.62 19.05
N LEU A 57 2.56 -20.39 19.19
CA LEU A 57 3.03 -19.40 20.16
C LEU A 57 2.19 -19.49 21.44
N ARG A 58 2.79 -19.27 22.60
CA ARG A 58 2.03 -19.15 23.86
C ARG A 58 1.00 -18.01 23.76
N GLY A 59 -0.27 -18.32 23.98
CA GLY A 59 -1.40 -17.38 23.86
C GLY A 59 -1.82 -17.08 22.42
N GLY A 60 -1.26 -17.78 21.42
CA GLY A 60 -1.60 -17.60 20.02
C GLY A 60 -2.87 -18.32 19.55
N ASP A 61 -3.53 -19.08 20.44
CA ASP A 61 -4.85 -19.65 20.20
C ASP A 61 -5.97 -18.59 20.27
N ASP A 62 -5.70 -17.42 20.88
CA ASP A 62 -6.66 -16.34 20.92
C ASP A 62 -6.65 -15.55 19.58
N LEU A 63 -7.68 -15.76 18.77
CA LEU A 63 -7.83 -15.10 17.47
C LEU A 63 -7.88 -13.56 17.57
N VAL A 64 -8.27 -13.00 18.72
CA VAL A 64 -8.23 -11.55 18.96
C VAL A 64 -6.77 -11.09 18.99
N LEU A 65 -5.91 -11.80 19.73
CA LEU A 65 -4.48 -11.47 19.78
C LEU A 65 -3.79 -11.71 18.44
N VAL A 66 -4.19 -12.73 17.69
CA VAL A 66 -3.72 -12.97 16.32
C VAL A 66 -4.05 -11.79 15.41
N GLY A 67 -5.29 -11.32 15.45
CA GLY A 67 -5.72 -10.15 14.69
C GLY A 67 -4.99 -8.88 15.10
N ILE A 68 -4.78 -8.66 16.40
CA ILE A 68 -3.98 -7.54 16.92
C ILE A 68 -2.52 -7.65 16.44
N ALA A 69 -1.90 -8.81 16.49
CA ALA A 69 -0.52 -9.02 16.02
C ALA A 69 -0.38 -8.66 14.54
N LEU A 70 -1.34 -9.05 13.70
CA LEU A 70 -1.38 -8.68 12.28
C LEU A 70 -1.53 -7.17 12.09
N GLY A 71 -2.42 -6.53 12.86
CA GLY A 71 -2.77 -5.12 12.70
C GLY A 71 -1.84 -4.14 13.44
N ALA A 72 -1.15 -4.55 14.50
CA ALA A 72 -0.38 -3.67 15.41
C ALA A 72 0.65 -2.77 14.69
N TYR A 73 1.29 -3.30 13.67
CA TYR A 73 2.15 -2.53 12.78
C TYR A 73 1.43 -1.31 12.18
N GLY A 74 0.19 -1.49 11.69
CA GLY A 74 -0.61 -0.42 11.09
C GLY A 74 -0.96 0.68 12.08
N LEU A 75 -1.26 0.33 13.34
CA LEU A 75 -1.62 1.30 14.38
C LEU A 75 -0.48 2.28 14.65
N THR A 76 0.72 1.77 14.92
CA THR A 76 1.88 2.62 15.21
C THR A 76 2.36 3.38 13.99
N GLN A 77 2.27 2.78 12.82
CA GLN A 77 2.51 3.48 11.56
C GLN A 77 1.54 4.66 11.38
N ALA A 78 0.23 4.46 11.58
CA ALA A 78 -0.75 5.52 11.45
C ALA A 78 -0.49 6.66 12.44
N ALA A 79 -0.21 6.33 13.70
CA ALA A 79 0.05 7.31 14.76
C ALA A 79 1.33 8.11 14.51
N LEU A 80 2.39 7.48 14.01
CA LEU A 80 3.70 8.09 13.88
C LEU A 80 4.01 8.64 12.46
N GLN A 81 3.15 8.40 11.48
CA GLN A 81 3.32 8.89 10.11
C GLN A 81 3.54 10.41 10.05
N ILE A 82 2.69 11.19 10.74
CA ILE A 82 2.79 12.65 10.78
C ILE A 82 4.00 13.11 11.61
N PRO A 83 4.23 12.63 12.85
CA PRO A 83 5.43 12.94 13.62
C PRO A 83 6.74 12.67 12.86
N PHE A 84 6.84 11.55 12.17
CA PHE A 84 8.04 11.23 11.36
C PHE A 84 8.20 12.17 10.16
N GLY A 85 7.09 12.57 9.50
CA GLY A 85 7.12 13.58 8.46
C GLY A 85 7.66 14.91 8.96
N MET A 86 7.15 15.40 10.09
CA MET A 86 7.63 16.64 10.73
C MET A 86 9.08 16.54 11.19
N ALA A 87 9.49 15.40 11.74
CA ALA A 87 10.88 15.17 12.12
C ALA A 87 11.80 15.17 10.89
N ALA A 88 11.36 14.62 9.77
CA ALA A 88 12.11 14.60 8.52
C ALA A 88 12.35 16.01 7.95
N ASP A 89 11.36 16.90 8.09
CA ASP A 89 11.50 18.30 7.68
C ASP A 89 12.46 19.07 8.59
N ARG A 90 12.52 18.72 9.90
CA ARG A 90 13.36 19.43 10.90
C ARG A 90 14.79 18.90 10.98
N TYR A 91 14.98 17.58 10.95
CA TYR A 91 16.27 16.93 11.23
C TYR A 91 16.97 16.38 9.97
N GLY A 92 16.32 16.50 8.82
CA GLY A 92 16.76 15.93 7.54
C GLY A 92 16.13 14.58 7.24
N ARG A 93 15.78 14.38 5.98
CA ARG A 93 14.98 13.21 5.54
C ARG A 93 15.74 11.91 5.67
N LYS A 94 17.01 11.88 5.24
CA LYS A 94 17.82 10.65 5.33
C LYS A 94 18.05 10.19 6.77
N ARG A 95 18.28 11.12 7.70
CA ARG A 95 18.49 10.79 9.13
C ARG A 95 17.25 10.13 9.73
N VAL A 96 16.08 10.68 9.44
CA VAL A 96 14.80 10.12 9.93
C VAL A 96 14.49 8.78 9.27
N ILE A 97 14.80 8.60 7.99
CA ILE A 97 14.66 7.31 7.31
C ILE A 97 15.57 6.26 7.95
N VAL A 98 16.83 6.57 8.21
CA VAL A 98 17.79 5.67 8.88
C VAL A 98 17.30 5.29 10.27
N PHE A 99 16.84 6.24 11.08
CA PHE A 99 16.28 5.98 12.40
C PHE A 99 15.04 5.08 12.33
N GLY A 100 14.11 5.35 11.41
CA GLY A 100 12.92 4.52 11.23
C GLY A 100 13.23 3.10 10.75
N LEU A 101 14.23 2.92 9.87
CA LEU A 101 14.70 1.60 9.46
C LEU A 101 15.38 0.85 10.61
N ALA A 102 16.11 1.55 11.49
CA ALA A 102 16.70 0.95 12.69
C ALA A 102 15.61 0.47 13.67
N LEU A 103 14.55 1.26 13.89
CA LEU A 103 13.38 0.82 14.67
C LEU A 103 12.70 -0.39 14.02
N PHE A 104 12.51 -0.36 12.71
CA PHE A 104 11.92 -1.48 11.98
C PHE A 104 12.78 -2.75 12.14
N ALA A 105 14.10 -2.66 12.02
CA ALA A 105 15.01 -3.79 12.21
C ALA A 105 14.95 -4.31 13.65
N ALA A 106 14.97 -3.43 14.66
CA ALA A 106 14.87 -3.80 16.07
C ALA A 106 13.54 -4.56 16.34
N GLY A 107 12.40 -4.03 15.88
CA GLY A 107 11.12 -4.71 16.01
C GLY A 107 11.06 -6.05 15.29
N SER A 108 11.72 -6.16 14.13
CA SER A 108 11.84 -7.41 13.39
C SER A 108 12.62 -8.48 14.18
N PHE A 109 13.74 -8.11 14.79
CA PHE A 109 14.52 -9.05 15.62
C PHE A 109 13.81 -9.41 16.91
N VAL A 110 13.06 -8.49 17.54
CA VAL A 110 12.20 -8.81 18.69
C VAL A 110 11.14 -9.84 18.29
N ALA A 111 10.47 -9.65 17.16
CA ALA A 111 9.48 -10.60 16.65
C ALA A 111 10.11 -11.94 16.23
N ALA A 112 11.35 -11.94 15.73
CA ALA A 112 12.08 -13.16 15.37
C ALA A 112 12.40 -14.03 16.59
N GLY A 113 12.66 -13.42 17.75
CA GLY A 113 12.91 -14.13 19.01
C GLY A 113 11.64 -14.42 19.82
N ALA A 114 10.45 -14.15 19.28
CA ALA A 114 9.21 -14.29 20.04
C ALA A 114 8.77 -15.76 20.18
N GLU A 115 8.54 -16.19 21.44
CA GLU A 115 7.94 -17.47 21.79
C GLU A 115 6.48 -17.36 22.24
N ASP A 116 6.00 -16.14 22.36
CA ASP A 116 4.63 -15.82 22.74
C ASP A 116 4.04 -14.71 21.87
N ILE A 117 2.70 -14.64 21.86
CA ILE A 117 1.96 -13.69 21.02
C ILE A 117 2.19 -12.22 21.43
N TRP A 118 2.41 -11.94 22.72
CA TRP A 118 2.61 -10.57 23.22
C TRP A 118 3.96 -10.01 22.79
N LEU A 119 5.01 -10.83 22.80
CA LEU A 119 6.33 -10.42 22.30
C LEU A 119 6.29 -10.22 20.79
N THR A 120 5.52 -11.04 20.06
CA THR A 120 5.26 -10.81 18.63
C THR A 120 4.54 -9.48 18.40
N ILE A 121 3.47 -9.19 19.16
CA ILE A 121 2.75 -7.90 19.10
C ILE A 121 3.72 -6.74 19.36
N THR A 122 4.55 -6.86 20.42
CA THR A 122 5.55 -5.84 20.76
C THR A 122 6.52 -5.58 19.61
N GLY A 123 7.06 -6.65 19.01
CA GLY A 123 7.92 -6.54 17.82
C GLY A 123 7.20 -5.84 16.66
N ARG A 124 5.92 -6.16 16.42
CA ARG A 124 5.09 -5.53 15.38
C ARG A 124 4.81 -4.05 15.66
N VAL A 125 4.57 -3.68 16.91
CA VAL A 125 4.43 -2.28 17.35
C VAL A 125 5.72 -1.49 17.07
N ILE A 126 6.88 -2.04 17.42
CA ILE A 126 8.18 -1.40 17.18
C ILE A 126 8.47 -1.32 15.67
N GLN A 127 8.19 -2.38 14.89
CA GLN A 127 8.31 -2.33 13.42
C GLN A 127 7.48 -1.19 12.80
N GLY A 128 6.21 -1.07 13.21
CA GLY A 128 5.31 -0.03 12.73
C GLY A 128 5.74 1.39 13.16
N ALA A 129 6.42 1.52 14.29
CA ALA A 129 6.99 2.77 14.75
C ALA A 129 8.05 3.33 13.79
N GLY A 130 8.66 2.50 12.95
CA GLY A 130 9.51 2.93 11.85
C GLY A 130 8.71 3.55 10.68
N ALA A 131 7.86 4.53 10.92
CA ALA A 131 6.91 5.13 9.97
C ALA A 131 7.59 6.05 8.92
N ILE A 132 8.51 5.53 8.12
CA ILE A 132 9.33 6.29 7.17
C ILE A 132 8.63 6.72 5.87
N ALA A 133 7.39 6.27 5.61
CA ALA A 133 6.74 6.47 4.31
C ALA A 133 6.67 7.96 3.92
N ALA A 134 6.29 8.84 4.85
CA ALA A 134 6.23 10.28 4.60
C ALA A 134 7.61 10.86 4.25
N ALA A 135 8.66 10.47 4.99
CA ALA A 135 10.02 10.94 4.76
C ALA A 135 10.58 10.45 3.41
N VAL A 136 10.31 9.18 3.04
CA VAL A 136 10.71 8.62 1.73
C VAL A 136 10.02 9.33 0.58
N MET A 137 8.70 9.55 0.68
CA MET A 137 7.92 10.24 -0.35
C MET A 137 8.40 11.71 -0.51
N ALA A 138 8.67 12.37 0.60
CA ALA A 138 9.18 13.72 0.58
C ALA A 138 10.58 13.80 -0.04
N LEU A 139 11.49 12.90 0.32
CA LEU A 139 12.83 12.83 -0.29
C LEU A 139 12.76 12.52 -1.79
N ALA A 140 11.84 11.65 -2.20
CA ALA A 140 11.60 11.39 -3.62
C ALA A 140 11.14 12.65 -4.37
N ALA A 141 10.25 13.45 -3.77
CA ALA A 141 9.81 14.70 -4.35
C ALA A 141 10.94 15.75 -4.45
N ASP A 142 11.83 15.81 -3.45
CA ASP A 142 12.96 16.75 -3.43
C ASP A 142 14.05 16.40 -4.44
N LEU A 143 14.26 15.10 -4.71
CA LEU A 143 15.25 14.59 -5.64
C LEU A 143 14.75 14.50 -7.09
N THR A 144 13.49 14.92 -7.35
CA THR A 144 12.87 14.79 -8.66
C THR A 144 12.28 16.12 -9.10
N ARG A 145 12.56 16.54 -10.34
CA ARG A 145 11.94 17.74 -10.96
C ARG A 145 10.42 17.61 -10.95
N GLU A 146 9.72 18.73 -10.87
CA GLU A 146 8.27 18.79 -10.75
C GLU A 146 7.55 18.01 -11.87
N GLU A 147 8.04 18.12 -13.10
CA GLU A 147 7.53 17.40 -14.28
C GLU A 147 7.63 15.87 -14.18
N HIS A 148 8.58 15.33 -13.39
CA HIS A 148 8.83 13.90 -13.22
C HIS A 148 8.34 13.32 -11.88
N ARG A 149 7.89 14.16 -10.93
CA ARG A 149 7.39 13.71 -9.62
C ARG A 149 6.30 12.65 -9.73
N THR A 150 5.35 12.84 -10.67
CA THR A 150 4.26 11.87 -10.89
C THR A 150 4.81 10.50 -11.32
N LYS A 151 5.83 10.46 -12.18
CA LYS A 151 6.46 9.20 -12.61
C LYS A 151 7.18 8.52 -11.43
N THR A 152 7.93 9.29 -10.62
CA THR A 152 8.63 8.77 -9.45
C THR A 152 7.66 8.23 -8.41
N MET A 153 6.55 8.94 -8.13
CA MET A 153 5.51 8.44 -7.22
C MET A 153 4.81 7.20 -7.76
N ALA A 154 4.60 7.11 -9.07
CA ALA A 154 4.05 5.91 -9.70
C ALA A 154 5.01 4.70 -9.59
N MET A 155 6.32 4.91 -9.71
CA MET A 155 7.32 3.85 -9.49
C MET A 155 7.27 3.31 -8.05
N ILE A 156 7.18 4.21 -7.05
CA ILE A 156 7.03 3.82 -5.64
C ILE A 156 5.71 3.06 -5.44
N GLY A 157 4.60 3.59 -5.96
CA GLY A 157 3.28 2.94 -5.87
C GLY A 157 3.25 1.55 -6.51
N ALA A 158 3.83 1.39 -7.70
CA ALA A 158 3.91 0.11 -8.39
C ALA A 158 4.74 -0.92 -7.58
N SER A 159 5.79 -0.48 -6.88
CA SER A 159 6.59 -1.36 -6.02
C SER A 159 5.78 -1.96 -4.87
N ILE A 160 4.79 -1.22 -4.33
CA ILE A 160 3.91 -1.72 -3.25
C ILE A 160 3.06 -2.88 -3.74
N GLY A 161 2.38 -2.71 -4.88
CA GLY A 161 1.54 -3.76 -5.46
C GLY A 161 2.33 -5.01 -5.84
N LEU A 162 3.52 -4.83 -6.43
CA LEU A 162 4.41 -5.93 -6.76
C LEU A 162 4.87 -6.70 -5.51
N VAL A 163 5.26 -6.00 -4.46
CA VAL A 163 5.70 -6.61 -3.21
C VAL A 163 4.56 -7.30 -2.49
N PHE A 164 3.37 -6.75 -2.51
CA PHE A 164 2.18 -7.42 -1.97
C PHE A 164 1.96 -8.77 -2.67
N ALA A 165 1.93 -8.77 -4.00
CA ALA A 165 1.78 -9.99 -4.79
C ALA A 165 2.90 -11.00 -4.51
N LEU A 166 4.15 -10.54 -4.50
CA LEU A 166 5.32 -11.36 -4.21
C LEU A 166 5.25 -11.96 -2.80
N SER A 167 4.81 -11.19 -1.81
CA SER A 167 4.69 -11.62 -0.41
C SER A 167 3.72 -12.78 -0.24
N LEU A 168 2.61 -12.79 -0.97
CA LEU A 168 1.63 -13.88 -0.91
C LEU A 168 2.19 -15.19 -1.45
N VAL A 169 3.14 -15.12 -2.38
CA VAL A 169 3.77 -16.30 -2.99
C VAL A 169 4.99 -16.74 -2.22
N VAL A 170 5.87 -15.80 -1.88
CA VAL A 170 7.14 -16.07 -1.21
C VAL A 170 6.96 -16.35 0.27
N GLY A 171 5.96 -15.76 0.94
CA GLY A 171 5.69 -15.96 2.36
C GLY A 171 5.55 -17.44 2.77
N PRO A 172 4.65 -18.22 2.13
CA PRO A 172 4.53 -19.66 2.42
C PRO A 172 5.82 -20.46 2.14
N ALA A 173 6.56 -20.12 1.08
CA ALA A 173 7.81 -20.77 0.74
C ALA A 173 8.92 -20.48 1.79
N LEU A 174 9.04 -19.22 2.21
CA LEU A 174 9.95 -18.81 3.29
C LEU A 174 9.55 -19.44 4.62
N TYR A 175 8.27 -19.49 4.94
CA TYR A 175 7.78 -20.11 6.15
C TYR A 175 8.20 -21.59 6.24
N ARG A 176 8.14 -22.31 5.12
CA ARG A 176 8.59 -23.70 5.03
C ARG A 176 10.10 -23.85 5.25
N SER A 177 10.92 -22.92 4.74
CA SER A 177 12.38 -23.04 4.74
C SER A 177 13.05 -22.51 6.01
N VAL A 178 12.57 -21.38 6.54
CA VAL A 178 13.21 -20.67 7.66
C VAL A 178 12.27 -20.41 8.85
N GLY A 179 11.00 -20.80 8.75
CA GLY A 179 9.98 -20.56 9.79
C GLY A 179 9.62 -19.10 9.95
N MET A 180 8.78 -18.80 10.95
CA MET A 180 8.35 -17.42 11.23
C MET A 180 9.50 -16.57 11.79
N ALA A 181 10.32 -17.12 12.65
CA ALA A 181 11.51 -16.47 13.19
C ALA A 181 12.47 -16.05 12.07
N GLY A 182 12.70 -16.94 11.09
CA GLY A 182 13.53 -16.65 9.92
C GLY A 182 12.94 -15.55 9.02
N ILE A 183 11.61 -15.52 8.83
CA ILE A 183 10.93 -14.43 8.08
C ILE A 183 11.16 -13.09 8.77
N PHE A 184 10.91 -12.99 10.08
CA PHE A 184 11.15 -11.74 10.82
C PHE A 184 12.65 -11.39 10.84
N GLY A 185 13.54 -12.34 11.04
CA GLY A 185 15.00 -12.14 10.98
C GLY A 185 15.43 -11.60 9.62
N LEU A 186 14.95 -12.18 8.52
CA LEU A 186 15.22 -11.72 7.16
C LEU A 186 14.72 -10.27 6.94
N THR A 187 13.51 -9.93 7.40
CA THR A 187 13.01 -8.55 7.27
C THR A 187 13.85 -7.55 8.06
N GLY A 188 14.38 -7.96 9.22
CA GLY A 188 15.33 -7.16 10.00
C GLY A 188 16.65 -6.93 9.25
N LEU A 189 17.23 -7.98 8.68
CA LEU A 189 18.47 -7.90 7.87
C LEU A 189 18.26 -7.02 6.63
N LEU A 190 17.12 -7.16 5.95
CA LEU A 190 16.78 -6.32 4.82
C LEU A 190 16.65 -4.86 5.23
N ALA A 191 16.12 -4.55 6.42
CA ALA A 191 16.05 -3.17 6.91
C ALA A 191 17.44 -2.59 7.18
N LEU A 192 18.38 -3.39 7.71
CA LEU A 192 19.79 -2.97 7.84
C LEU A 192 20.43 -2.73 6.46
N ALA A 193 20.17 -3.60 5.48
CA ALA A 193 20.58 -3.34 4.10
C ALA A 193 19.95 -2.05 3.53
N GLY A 194 18.70 -1.77 3.89
CA GLY A 194 18.03 -0.50 3.56
C GLY A 194 18.75 0.73 4.12
N ILE A 195 19.29 0.65 5.34
CA ILE A 195 20.14 1.72 5.92
C ILE A 195 21.38 1.96 5.05
N TRP A 196 22.02 0.89 4.59
CA TRP A 196 23.17 1.00 3.67
C TRP A 196 22.74 1.66 2.34
N VAL A 197 21.59 1.28 1.78
CA VAL A 197 21.05 1.90 0.55
C VAL A 197 20.80 3.39 0.75
N VAL A 198 20.19 3.82 1.87
CA VAL A 198 19.93 5.24 2.16
C VAL A 198 21.22 6.03 2.25
N THR A 199 22.22 5.46 2.89
CA THR A 199 23.48 6.20 3.17
C THR A 199 24.41 6.23 1.96
N GLN A 200 24.46 5.17 1.15
CA GLN A 200 25.45 5.01 0.08
C GLN A 200 24.85 5.13 -1.34
N VAL A 201 23.60 4.73 -1.54
CA VAL A 201 22.99 4.66 -2.89
C VAL A 201 22.09 5.85 -3.17
N VAL A 202 21.24 6.26 -2.21
CA VAL A 202 20.35 7.41 -2.39
C VAL A 202 21.16 8.70 -2.58
N PRO A 203 20.88 9.50 -3.63
CA PRO A 203 21.57 10.77 -3.85
C PRO A 203 21.56 11.68 -2.62
N PRO A 204 22.54 12.59 -2.46
CA PRO A 204 22.53 13.57 -1.37
C PRO A 204 21.22 14.35 -1.33
N GLU A 205 20.67 14.56 -0.14
CA GLU A 205 19.50 15.40 0.00
C GLU A 205 19.86 16.88 -0.27
N PRO A 206 19.00 17.64 -0.96
CA PRO A 206 19.17 19.07 -1.11
C PRO A 206 19.21 19.76 0.27
N ALA A 207 19.91 20.90 0.37
CA ALA A 207 19.90 21.67 1.60
C ALA A 207 18.45 22.02 2.00
N VAL A 208 18.08 21.70 3.23
CA VAL A 208 16.73 21.95 3.74
C VAL A 208 16.52 23.47 3.82
N HIS A 209 15.67 24.00 2.94
CA HIS A 209 15.20 25.37 3.09
C HIS A 209 14.04 25.35 4.09
N ALA A 210 14.26 25.95 5.25
CA ALA A 210 13.32 26.00 6.39
C ALA A 210 12.07 26.87 6.15
N ASP A 211 11.76 27.20 4.92
CA ASP A 211 10.69 28.17 4.54
C ASP A 211 9.27 27.59 4.50
N HIS A 212 9.02 26.41 5.07
CA HIS A 212 7.65 25.90 5.18
C HIS A 212 7.02 26.39 6.49
N ALA A 213 6.32 27.53 6.42
CA ALA A 213 5.55 28.06 7.53
C ALA A 213 4.55 27.01 8.07
N PRO A 214 4.46 26.81 9.42
CA PRO A 214 3.53 25.85 10.05
C PRO A 214 2.06 26.04 9.65
N ASP A 215 1.68 27.24 9.26
CA ASP A 215 0.31 27.59 8.87
C ASP A 215 -0.13 27.01 7.52
N VAL A 216 0.80 26.75 6.60
CA VAL A 216 0.49 26.13 5.30
C VAL A 216 0.05 24.67 5.50
N GLY A 217 0.67 23.97 6.43
CA GLY A 217 0.32 22.57 6.74
C GLY A 217 -1.08 22.42 7.36
N ARG A 218 -1.46 23.32 8.27
CA ARG A 218 -2.79 23.32 8.90
C ARG A 218 -3.90 23.68 7.91
N ALA A 219 -3.68 24.69 7.07
CA ALA A 219 -4.63 25.08 6.04
C ALA A 219 -4.83 23.97 5.00
N ALA A 220 -3.74 23.30 4.58
CA ALA A 220 -3.82 22.16 3.67
C ALA A 220 -4.58 20.98 4.30
N LEU A 221 -4.32 20.66 5.58
CA LEU A 221 -5.04 19.61 6.29
C LEU A 221 -6.53 19.93 6.43
N ALA A 222 -6.87 21.17 6.80
CA ALA A 222 -8.27 21.60 6.88
C ALA A 222 -8.97 21.53 5.51
N ALA A 223 -8.28 21.90 4.42
CA ALA A 223 -8.81 21.79 3.06
C ALA A 223 -9.03 20.32 2.64
N VAL A 224 -8.18 19.40 3.08
CA VAL A 224 -8.34 17.96 2.80
C VAL A 224 -9.50 17.37 3.59
N LEU A 225 -9.56 17.63 4.90
CA LEU A 225 -10.60 17.10 5.77
C LEU A 225 -11.97 17.75 5.55
N GLY A 226 -12.01 18.98 5.06
CA GLY A 226 -13.23 19.69 4.69
C GLY A 226 -13.76 19.31 3.29
N ASN A 227 -13.02 18.57 2.48
CA ASN A 227 -13.46 18.17 1.15
C ASN A 227 -14.23 16.83 1.22
N PRO A 228 -15.55 16.82 0.94
CA PRO A 228 -16.37 15.62 1.09
C PRO A 228 -15.96 14.48 0.15
N GLU A 229 -15.40 14.78 -1.03
CA GLU A 229 -14.93 13.75 -1.95
C GLU A 229 -13.65 13.08 -1.44
N LEU A 230 -12.71 13.84 -0.84
CA LEU A 230 -11.54 13.27 -0.20
C LEU A 230 -11.91 12.45 1.05
N VAL A 231 -12.90 12.89 1.83
CA VAL A 231 -13.41 12.12 2.97
C VAL A 231 -14.02 10.79 2.51
N ARG A 232 -14.81 10.78 1.41
CA ARG A 232 -15.36 9.56 0.82
C ARG A 232 -14.25 8.59 0.33
N LEU A 233 -13.21 9.13 -0.31
CA LEU A 233 -12.07 8.32 -0.76
C LEU A 233 -11.28 7.78 0.42
N ASN A 234 -11.08 8.56 1.49
CA ASN A 234 -10.44 8.09 2.71
C ASN A 234 -11.28 7.02 3.42
N PHE A 235 -12.60 7.15 3.46
CA PHE A 235 -13.47 6.05 3.93
C PHE A 235 -13.30 4.79 3.07
N GLY A 236 -13.17 4.95 1.75
CA GLY A 236 -12.96 3.84 0.82
C GLY A 236 -11.67 3.08 1.09
N ILE A 237 -10.54 3.77 1.28
CA ILE A 237 -9.28 3.10 1.58
C ILE A 237 -9.27 2.46 2.97
N LEU A 238 -9.93 3.10 3.95
CA LEU A 238 -10.17 2.50 5.26
C LEU A 238 -10.92 1.16 5.11
N ALA A 239 -12.08 1.19 4.46
CA ALA A 239 -12.92 0.02 4.28
C ALA A 239 -12.18 -1.10 3.53
N LEU A 240 -11.47 -0.77 2.45
CA LEU A 240 -10.69 -1.71 1.65
C LEU A 240 -9.65 -2.46 2.50
N HIS A 241 -8.90 -1.74 3.35
CA HIS A 241 -7.85 -2.33 4.17
C HIS A 241 -8.36 -3.01 5.44
N VAL A 242 -9.49 -2.55 5.99
CA VAL A 242 -10.22 -3.29 7.04
C VAL A 242 -10.65 -4.66 6.50
N ILE A 243 -11.26 -4.70 5.32
CA ILE A 243 -11.70 -5.93 4.66
C ILE A 243 -10.49 -6.82 4.36
N GLN A 244 -9.44 -6.28 3.76
CA GLN A 244 -8.22 -7.02 3.42
C GLN A 244 -7.59 -7.68 4.66
N MET A 245 -7.38 -6.93 5.72
CA MET A 245 -6.70 -7.46 6.90
C MET A 245 -7.58 -8.48 7.64
N ALA A 246 -8.88 -8.23 7.76
CA ALA A 246 -9.82 -9.19 8.32
C ALA A 246 -9.84 -10.51 7.55
N MET A 247 -9.74 -10.46 6.22
CA MET A 247 -9.61 -11.65 5.36
C MET A 247 -8.36 -12.47 5.71
N PHE A 248 -7.20 -11.83 5.93
CA PHE A 248 -5.96 -12.53 6.26
C PHE A 248 -5.93 -13.13 7.67
N VAL A 249 -6.86 -12.77 8.55
CA VAL A 249 -7.08 -13.47 9.82
C VAL A 249 -7.65 -14.88 9.60
N VAL A 250 -8.49 -15.07 8.57
CA VAL A 250 -9.27 -16.32 8.41
C VAL A 250 -8.94 -17.12 7.13
N VAL A 251 -8.54 -16.48 6.05
CA VAL A 251 -8.32 -17.17 4.75
C VAL A 251 -7.20 -18.21 4.80
N PRO A 252 -6.01 -17.96 5.44
CA PRO A 252 -4.97 -18.97 5.54
C PRO A 252 -5.45 -20.24 6.25
N THR A 253 -6.20 -20.09 7.34
CA THR A 253 -6.79 -21.20 8.08
C THR A 253 -7.86 -21.92 7.27
N LEU A 254 -8.71 -21.16 6.54
CA LEU A 254 -9.71 -21.73 5.64
C LEU A 254 -9.11 -22.64 4.55
N LEU A 255 -7.95 -22.26 4.00
CA LEU A 255 -7.23 -23.08 3.02
C LEU A 255 -6.73 -24.39 3.63
N VAL A 256 -6.29 -24.36 4.89
CA VAL A 256 -5.88 -25.58 5.60
C VAL A 256 -7.08 -26.47 5.92
N GLU A 257 -8.13 -25.91 6.51
CA GLU A 257 -9.27 -26.67 7.04
C GLU A 257 -10.22 -27.19 5.96
N ARG A 258 -10.57 -26.34 4.97
CA ARG A 258 -11.58 -26.72 3.94
C ARG A 258 -10.98 -27.23 2.65
N ALA A 259 -9.76 -26.78 2.30
CA ALA A 259 -9.09 -27.24 1.09
C ALA A 259 -8.04 -28.33 1.34
N ALA A 260 -7.81 -28.69 2.61
CA ALA A 260 -6.75 -29.59 3.05
C ALA A 260 -5.35 -29.23 2.48
N LEU A 261 -5.11 -27.92 2.27
CA LEU A 261 -3.90 -27.41 1.65
C LEU A 261 -2.91 -26.99 2.73
N PRO A 262 -1.76 -27.69 2.88
CA PRO A 262 -0.73 -27.27 3.83
C PRO A 262 -0.23 -25.85 3.56
N VAL A 263 0.12 -25.09 4.61
CA VAL A 263 0.59 -23.70 4.50
C VAL A 263 1.71 -23.54 3.48
N ALA A 264 2.66 -24.49 3.48
CA ALA A 264 3.77 -24.51 2.53
C ALA A 264 3.34 -24.58 1.06
N SER A 265 2.10 -24.98 0.79
CA SER A 265 1.51 -25.11 -0.56
C SER A 265 0.55 -23.96 -0.90
N HIS A 266 0.29 -23.02 -0.01
CA HIS A 266 -0.61 -21.87 -0.26
C HIS A 266 -0.19 -21.04 -1.48
N TRP A 267 1.10 -21.02 -1.81
CA TRP A 267 1.60 -20.35 -3.02
C TRP A 267 0.96 -20.89 -4.31
N GLN A 268 0.54 -22.18 -4.33
CA GLN A 268 -0.13 -22.80 -5.48
C GLN A 268 -1.49 -22.19 -5.75
N VAL A 269 -2.13 -21.58 -4.76
CA VAL A 269 -3.37 -20.80 -4.91
C VAL A 269 -3.05 -19.33 -5.13
N TYR A 270 -2.22 -18.73 -4.28
CA TYR A 270 -1.95 -17.29 -4.34
C TYR A 270 -1.27 -16.89 -5.66
N LEU A 271 -0.29 -17.66 -6.16
CA LEU A 271 0.43 -17.30 -7.39
C LEU A 271 -0.51 -17.21 -8.60
N PRO A 272 -1.26 -18.25 -9.00
CA PRO A 272 -2.14 -18.16 -10.17
C PRO A 272 -3.27 -17.15 -9.95
N VAL A 273 -3.84 -17.07 -8.74
CA VAL A 273 -4.91 -16.12 -8.41
C VAL A 273 -4.45 -14.67 -8.55
N VAL A 274 -3.29 -14.34 -7.99
CA VAL A 274 -2.76 -12.97 -8.03
C VAL A 274 -2.31 -12.59 -9.45
N LEU A 275 -1.61 -13.47 -10.15
CA LEU A 275 -1.24 -13.21 -11.55
C LEU A 275 -2.47 -13.04 -12.45
N ALA A 276 -3.45 -13.92 -12.33
CA ALA A 276 -4.69 -13.79 -13.08
C ALA A 276 -5.45 -12.51 -12.72
N SER A 277 -5.45 -12.10 -11.45
CA SER A 277 -6.12 -10.86 -11.03
C SER A 277 -5.49 -9.62 -11.66
N PHE A 278 -4.17 -9.55 -11.80
CA PHE A 278 -3.50 -8.46 -12.50
C PHE A 278 -3.84 -8.43 -13.99
N VAL A 279 -3.92 -9.59 -14.64
CA VAL A 279 -4.34 -9.66 -16.05
C VAL A 279 -5.80 -9.24 -16.21
N LEU A 280 -6.69 -9.75 -15.36
CA LEU A 280 -8.12 -9.47 -15.44
C LEU A 280 -8.51 -8.05 -15.05
N MET A 281 -7.71 -7.34 -14.24
CA MET A 281 -7.99 -5.94 -13.90
C MET A 281 -7.73 -4.97 -15.06
N VAL A 282 -6.85 -5.32 -16.02
CA VAL A 282 -6.43 -4.39 -17.09
C VAL A 282 -7.56 -4.03 -18.06
N PRO A 283 -8.35 -4.98 -18.61
CA PRO A 283 -9.40 -4.64 -19.56
C PRO A 283 -10.45 -3.67 -19.01
N PRO A 284 -11.07 -3.89 -17.83
CA PRO A 284 -12.05 -2.96 -17.29
C PRO A 284 -11.44 -1.59 -16.96
N LEU A 285 -10.18 -1.54 -16.53
CA LEU A 285 -9.48 -0.27 -16.27
C LEU A 285 -9.30 0.54 -17.57
N VAL A 286 -8.81 -0.09 -18.63
CA VAL A 286 -8.62 0.56 -19.95
C VAL A 286 -9.95 1.00 -20.54
N VAL A 287 -11.00 0.19 -20.44
CA VAL A 287 -12.35 0.54 -20.91
C VAL A 287 -12.90 1.73 -20.14
N ALA A 288 -12.73 1.76 -18.83
CA ALA A 288 -13.19 2.87 -18.00
C ALA A 288 -12.44 4.18 -18.30
N GLU A 289 -11.13 4.10 -18.56
CA GLU A 289 -10.33 5.26 -18.97
C GLU A 289 -10.76 5.82 -20.33
N ARG A 290 -10.90 4.96 -21.34
CA ARG A 290 -11.28 5.37 -22.69
C ARG A 290 -12.67 5.99 -22.78
N HIS A 291 -13.63 5.49 -21.99
CA HIS A 291 -15.01 5.91 -22.05
C HIS A 291 -15.42 6.89 -20.93
N GLY A 292 -14.48 7.28 -20.06
CA GLY A 292 -14.78 8.16 -18.92
C GLY A 292 -15.69 7.52 -17.86
N ARG A 293 -15.78 6.18 -17.79
CA ARG A 293 -16.71 5.44 -16.92
C ARG A 293 -16.10 5.02 -15.58
N PHE A 294 -15.22 5.85 -15.01
CA PHE A 294 -14.54 5.56 -13.74
C PHE A 294 -15.48 5.25 -12.57
N ARG A 295 -16.62 5.99 -12.47
CA ARG A 295 -17.62 5.73 -11.41
C ARG A 295 -18.22 4.34 -11.53
N GLY A 296 -18.52 3.89 -12.75
CA GLY A 296 -19.07 2.55 -13.00
C GLY A 296 -18.04 1.46 -12.64
N LEU A 297 -16.77 1.65 -13.02
CA LEU A 297 -15.68 0.76 -12.64
C LEU A 297 -15.56 0.67 -11.11
N PHE A 298 -15.55 1.81 -10.42
CA PHE A 298 -15.37 1.88 -8.97
C PHE A 298 -16.49 1.16 -8.22
N LEU A 299 -17.75 1.46 -8.54
CA LEU A 299 -18.91 0.81 -7.93
C LEU A 299 -19.01 -0.67 -8.30
N GLY A 300 -18.70 -1.03 -9.55
CA GLY A 300 -18.66 -2.42 -10.01
C GLY A 300 -17.59 -3.24 -9.28
N SER A 301 -16.42 -2.62 -8.99
CA SER A 301 -15.37 -3.26 -8.21
C SER A 301 -15.78 -3.47 -6.75
N ILE A 302 -16.47 -2.51 -6.12
CA ILE A 302 -17.03 -2.71 -4.77
C ILE A 302 -18.08 -3.83 -4.77
N ALA A 303 -18.97 -3.85 -5.76
CA ALA A 303 -19.97 -4.92 -5.89
C ALA A 303 -19.32 -6.30 -6.08
N LEU A 304 -18.26 -6.40 -6.88
CA LEU A 304 -17.50 -7.63 -7.05
C LEU A 304 -16.80 -8.06 -5.76
N LEU A 305 -16.25 -7.10 -4.99
CA LEU A 305 -15.64 -7.35 -3.68
C LEU A 305 -16.68 -7.95 -2.70
N VAL A 306 -17.87 -7.35 -2.63
CA VAL A 306 -18.98 -7.83 -1.80
C VAL A 306 -19.43 -9.22 -2.25
N ALA A 307 -19.59 -9.44 -3.55
CA ALA A 307 -19.96 -10.75 -4.11
C ALA A 307 -18.92 -11.83 -3.76
N ALA A 308 -17.63 -11.49 -3.83
CA ALA A 308 -16.56 -12.42 -3.45
C ALA A 308 -16.61 -12.80 -1.97
N LEU A 309 -16.88 -11.84 -1.07
CA LEU A 309 -17.03 -12.09 0.37
C LEU A 309 -18.27 -12.97 0.69
N VAL A 310 -19.38 -12.68 0.04
CA VAL A 310 -20.59 -13.49 0.11
C VAL A 310 -20.34 -14.91 -0.43
N GLY A 311 -19.61 -15.02 -1.54
CA GLY A 311 -19.20 -16.29 -2.14
C GLY A 311 -18.31 -17.12 -1.21
N LEU A 312 -17.34 -16.50 -0.56
CA LEU A 312 -16.49 -17.14 0.45
C LEU A 312 -17.30 -17.62 1.67
N THR A 313 -18.40 -16.94 2.01
CA THR A 313 -19.25 -17.35 3.12
C THR A 313 -19.98 -18.68 2.84
N TRP A 314 -20.65 -18.78 1.68
CA TRP A 314 -21.59 -19.88 1.42
C TRP A 314 -21.09 -20.92 0.43
N TRP A 315 -20.17 -20.56 -0.50
CA TRP A 315 -19.74 -21.44 -1.59
C TRP A 315 -18.25 -21.79 -1.56
N ALA A 316 -17.53 -21.48 -0.50
CA ALA A 316 -16.14 -21.89 -0.31
C ALA A 316 -16.06 -23.33 0.22
N THR A 317 -16.43 -24.31 -0.60
CA THR A 317 -16.56 -25.73 -0.21
C THR A 317 -15.32 -26.57 -0.48
N GLY A 318 -14.36 -26.05 -1.26
CA GLY A 318 -13.11 -26.73 -1.61
C GLY A 318 -12.14 -25.81 -2.33
N LEU A 319 -10.98 -26.34 -2.71
CA LEU A 319 -9.87 -25.56 -3.26
C LEU A 319 -10.28 -24.69 -4.45
N ALA A 320 -10.96 -25.26 -5.44
CA ALA A 320 -11.35 -24.56 -6.67
C ALA A 320 -12.31 -23.40 -6.40
N THR A 321 -13.30 -23.59 -5.52
CA THR A 321 -14.29 -22.56 -5.18
C THR A 321 -13.67 -21.46 -4.33
N ILE A 322 -12.79 -21.81 -3.39
CA ILE A 322 -12.01 -20.81 -2.62
C ILE A 322 -11.12 -19.99 -3.57
N ALA A 323 -10.37 -20.65 -4.47
CA ALA A 323 -9.51 -19.96 -5.44
C ALA A 323 -10.30 -19.03 -6.37
N LEU A 324 -11.50 -19.44 -6.81
CA LEU A 324 -12.39 -18.61 -7.64
C LEU A 324 -12.82 -17.33 -6.90
N TRP A 325 -13.29 -17.45 -5.65
CA TRP A 325 -13.73 -16.29 -4.88
C TRP A 325 -12.57 -15.41 -4.45
N LEU A 326 -11.39 -15.97 -4.18
CA LEU A 326 -10.17 -15.21 -3.97
C LEU A 326 -9.75 -14.46 -5.24
N LEU A 327 -9.89 -15.06 -6.42
CA LEU A 327 -9.63 -14.38 -7.69
C LEU A 327 -10.57 -13.17 -7.86
N ALA A 328 -11.86 -13.34 -7.64
CA ALA A 328 -12.83 -12.24 -7.69
C ALA A 328 -12.48 -11.13 -6.68
N PHE A 329 -12.10 -11.52 -5.45
CA PHE A 329 -11.64 -10.59 -4.42
C PHE A 329 -10.42 -9.80 -4.87
N PHE A 330 -9.35 -10.46 -5.36
CA PHE A 330 -8.11 -9.77 -5.74
C PHE A 330 -8.27 -8.93 -7.01
N VAL A 331 -9.14 -9.31 -7.96
CA VAL A 331 -9.48 -8.45 -9.10
C VAL A 331 -10.12 -7.15 -8.61
N ALA A 332 -11.12 -7.26 -7.74
CA ALA A 332 -11.79 -6.09 -7.16
C ALA A 332 -10.83 -5.24 -6.33
N PHE A 333 -10.04 -5.88 -5.47
CA PHE A 333 -9.06 -5.23 -4.61
C PHE A 333 -8.03 -4.44 -5.44
N ASN A 334 -7.42 -5.06 -6.44
CA ASN A 334 -6.39 -4.42 -7.27
C ASN A 334 -6.96 -3.24 -8.08
N LEU A 335 -8.19 -3.36 -8.60
CA LEU A 335 -8.88 -2.25 -9.28
C LEU A 335 -9.11 -1.05 -8.33
N LEU A 336 -9.58 -1.32 -7.11
CA LEU A 336 -9.85 -0.29 -6.11
C LEU A 336 -8.55 0.33 -5.58
N GLU A 337 -7.54 -0.49 -5.31
CA GLU A 337 -6.21 -0.03 -4.83
C GLU A 337 -5.50 0.86 -5.86
N ALA A 338 -5.66 0.57 -7.16
CA ALA A 338 -5.14 1.42 -8.23
C ALA A 338 -5.97 2.70 -8.41
N ALA A 339 -7.30 2.62 -8.28
CA ALA A 339 -8.20 3.74 -8.56
C ALA A 339 -8.19 4.82 -7.46
N ILE A 340 -8.17 4.42 -6.16
CA ILE A 340 -8.35 5.37 -5.05
C ILE A 340 -7.23 6.43 -5.01
N PRO A 341 -5.92 6.10 -5.01
CA PRO A 341 -4.87 7.12 -4.95
C PRO A 341 -4.85 8.02 -6.19
N SER A 342 -5.20 7.49 -7.36
CA SER A 342 -5.39 8.27 -8.58
C SER A 342 -6.50 9.31 -8.41
N LEU A 343 -7.65 8.92 -7.84
CA LEU A 343 -8.75 9.84 -7.57
C LEU A 343 -8.38 10.87 -6.49
N VAL A 344 -7.70 10.47 -5.42
CA VAL A 344 -7.22 11.39 -4.38
C VAL A 344 -6.36 12.49 -4.99
N THR A 345 -5.42 12.16 -5.88
CA THR A 345 -4.55 13.17 -6.52
C THR A 345 -5.28 14.09 -7.50
N ARG A 346 -6.39 13.62 -8.10
CA ARG A 346 -7.24 14.43 -9.00
C ARG A 346 -8.16 15.38 -8.26
N VAL A 347 -8.69 14.95 -7.10
CA VAL A 347 -9.64 15.72 -6.29
C VAL A 347 -8.93 16.71 -5.36
N ALA A 348 -7.72 16.37 -4.93
CA ALA A 348 -6.96 17.20 -4.00
C ALA A 348 -6.58 18.56 -4.61
N PRO A 349 -6.73 19.67 -3.86
CA PRO A 349 -6.23 20.97 -4.29
C PRO A 349 -4.74 20.91 -4.66
N PRO A 350 -4.27 21.64 -5.69
CA PRO A 350 -2.89 21.54 -6.17
C PRO A 350 -1.83 21.68 -5.08
N ARG A 351 -2.04 22.59 -4.12
CA ARG A 351 -1.13 22.85 -2.99
C ARG A 351 -1.27 21.86 -1.83
N ALA A 352 -2.30 21.00 -1.82
CA ALA A 352 -2.59 20.07 -0.74
C ALA A 352 -2.45 18.59 -1.17
N LYS A 353 -1.95 18.28 -2.37
CA LYS A 353 -1.83 16.90 -2.88
C LYS A 353 -0.99 16.00 -1.98
N ALA A 354 0.15 16.50 -1.51
CA ALA A 354 1.01 15.74 -0.60
C ALA A 354 0.32 15.46 0.74
N THR A 355 -0.38 16.46 1.30
CA THR A 355 -1.18 16.31 2.53
C THR A 355 -2.32 15.30 2.33
N ALA A 356 -3.01 15.34 1.19
CA ALA A 356 -4.09 14.41 0.88
C ALA A 356 -3.59 12.96 0.80
N LEU A 357 -2.43 12.71 0.18
CA LEU A 357 -1.80 11.40 0.17
C LEU A 357 -1.27 10.99 1.55
N GLY A 358 -0.82 11.94 2.38
CA GLY A 358 -0.46 11.69 3.77
C GLY A 358 -1.65 11.20 4.61
N VAL A 359 -2.80 11.89 4.52
CA VAL A 359 -4.06 11.47 5.16
C VAL A 359 -4.51 10.11 4.63
N TYR A 360 -4.45 9.89 3.32
CA TYR A 360 -4.75 8.61 2.68
C TYR A 360 -3.91 7.47 3.27
N ASN A 361 -2.58 7.62 3.33
CA ASN A 361 -1.68 6.59 3.87
C ASN A 361 -1.90 6.33 5.37
N THR A 362 -2.18 7.38 6.15
CA THR A 362 -2.52 7.26 7.57
C THR A 362 -3.82 6.47 7.76
N THR A 363 -4.83 6.79 6.97
CA THR A 363 -6.15 6.12 6.99
C THR A 363 -6.03 4.66 6.55
N GLN A 364 -5.23 4.38 5.53
CA GLN A 364 -4.87 3.03 5.08
C GLN A 364 -4.25 2.21 6.22
N ALA A 365 -3.23 2.76 6.88
CA ALA A 365 -2.53 2.09 7.98
C ALA A 365 -3.45 1.83 9.17
N PHE A 366 -4.34 2.77 9.49
CA PHE A 366 -5.37 2.56 10.51
C PHE A 366 -6.37 1.47 10.11
N GLY A 367 -6.73 1.39 8.82
CA GLY A 367 -7.56 0.33 8.27
C GLY A 367 -6.96 -1.07 8.47
N LEU A 368 -5.66 -1.21 8.28
CA LEU A 368 -4.94 -2.47 8.53
C LEU A 368 -5.05 -2.89 10.00
N PHE A 369 -4.88 -1.94 10.94
CA PHE A 369 -5.06 -2.23 12.37
C PHE A 369 -6.49 -2.62 12.71
N ALA A 370 -7.45 -1.79 12.32
CA ALA A 370 -8.86 -2.02 12.60
C ALA A 370 -9.36 -3.35 12.00
N GLY A 371 -8.91 -3.67 10.79
CA GLY A 371 -9.25 -4.94 10.13
C GLY A 371 -8.68 -6.15 10.85
N GLY A 372 -7.45 -6.09 11.34
CA GLY A 372 -6.86 -7.15 12.15
C GLY A 372 -7.61 -7.34 13.47
N ALA A 373 -7.78 -6.27 14.24
CA ALA A 373 -8.41 -6.31 15.53
C ALA A 373 -9.89 -6.77 15.44
N LEU A 374 -10.69 -6.13 14.57
CA LEU A 374 -12.09 -6.50 14.35
C LEU A 374 -12.22 -7.90 13.74
N GLY A 375 -11.35 -8.23 12.76
CA GLY A 375 -11.32 -9.55 12.13
C GLY A 375 -11.05 -10.64 13.17
N GLY A 376 -10.12 -10.43 14.10
CA GLY A 376 -9.84 -11.35 15.20
C GLY A 376 -11.03 -11.54 16.14
N VAL A 377 -11.68 -10.43 16.55
CA VAL A 377 -12.89 -10.50 17.39
C VAL A 377 -14.03 -11.25 16.69
N LEU A 378 -14.28 -10.93 15.42
CA LEU A 378 -15.33 -11.58 14.64
C LEU A 378 -15.02 -13.05 14.38
N ALA A 379 -13.76 -13.39 14.11
CA ALA A 379 -13.32 -14.76 13.91
C ALA A 379 -13.51 -15.59 15.19
N LYS A 380 -13.18 -15.03 16.36
CA LYS A 380 -13.34 -15.70 17.67
C LYS A 380 -14.80 -16.01 17.98
N HIS A 381 -15.72 -15.08 17.74
CA HIS A 381 -17.11 -15.22 18.15
C HIS A 381 -18.05 -15.83 17.07
N PHE A 382 -17.74 -15.60 15.81
CA PHE A 382 -18.61 -15.95 14.67
C PHE A 382 -17.91 -16.78 13.58
N GLY A 383 -16.63 -17.13 13.78
CA GLY A 383 -15.84 -17.87 12.80
C GLY A 383 -15.58 -17.09 11.49
N ALA A 384 -15.05 -17.78 10.49
CA ALA A 384 -14.78 -17.19 9.18
C ALA A 384 -16.03 -16.62 8.49
N PRO A 385 -17.23 -17.26 8.55
CA PRO A 385 -18.45 -16.69 7.97
C PRO A 385 -18.81 -15.32 8.55
N GLY A 386 -18.64 -15.13 9.87
CA GLY A 386 -18.90 -13.86 10.52
C GLY A 386 -17.98 -12.74 10.04
N VAL A 387 -16.70 -13.07 9.82
CA VAL A 387 -15.72 -12.12 9.25
C VAL A 387 -16.12 -11.71 7.84
N PHE A 388 -16.45 -12.65 6.98
CA PHE A 388 -16.82 -12.36 5.59
C PHE A 388 -18.12 -11.57 5.49
N LEU A 389 -19.14 -11.89 6.30
CA LEU A 389 -20.41 -11.15 6.32
C LEU A 389 -20.24 -9.73 6.84
N ALA A 390 -19.48 -9.53 7.91
CA ALA A 390 -19.20 -8.19 8.42
C ALA A 390 -18.39 -7.35 7.40
N ALA A 391 -17.41 -7.97 6.73
CA ALA A 391 -16.66 -7.36 5.65
C ALA A 391 -17.56 -7.00 4.45
N ALA A 392 -18.50 -7.89 4.08
CA ALA A 392 -19.48 -7.63 3.03
C ALA A 392 -20.42 -6.48 3.41
N ALA A 393 -20.89 -6.43 4.65
CA ALA A 393 -21.70 -5.32 5.17
C ALA A 393 -20.95 -3.99 5.12
N LEU A 394 -19.67 -3.96 5.51
CA LEU A 394 -18.82 -2.77 5.35
C LEU A 394 -18.67 -2.38 3.88
N GLY A 395 -18.51 -3.34 2.99
CA GLY A 395 -18.47 -3.12 1.53
C GLY A 395 -19.78 -2.51 0.99
N LEU A 396 -20.93 -2.93 1.50
CA LEU A 396 -22.23 -2.34 1.14
C LEU A 396 -22.36 -0.90 1.64
N VAL A 397 -21.95 -0.62 2.89
CA VAL A 397 -21.89 0.75 3.41
C VAL A 397 -20.98 1.61 2.54
N TRP A 398 -19.82 1.06 2.16
CA TRP A 398 -18.91 1.75 1.25
C TRP A 398 -19.54 2.02 -0.12
N ALA A 399 -20.27 1.07 -0.70
CA ALA A 399 -20.99 1.27 -1.96
C ALA A 399 -21.98 2.43 -1.89
N VAL A 400 -22.73 2.55 -0.78
CA VAL A 400 -23.65 3.68 -0.54
C VAL A 400 -22.91 5.01 -0.47
N VAL A 401 -21.81 5.07 0.29
CA VAL A 401 -20.96 6.30 0.39
C VAL A 401 -20.37 6.67 -0.97
N ALA A 402 -19.88 5.67 -1.72
CA ALA A 402 -19.28 5.85 -3.03
C ALA A 402 -20.32 6.22 -4.12
N ALA A 403 -21.57 5.81 -3.98
CA ALA A 403 -22.63 6.14 -4.92
C ALA A 403 -22.88 7.67 -5.02
N GLY A 404 -22.62 8.41 -3.93
CA GLY A 404 -22.68 9.86 -3.91
C GLY A 404 -21.42 10.58 -4.44
N MET A 405 -20.38 9.86 -4.87
CA MET A 405 -19.11 10.44 -5.28
C MET A 405 -19.20 11.12 -6.64
N ARG A 406 -18.61 12.32 -6.73
CA ARG A 406 -18.45 13.09 -7.96
C ARG A 406 -17.03 12.93 -8.46
N VAL A 407 -16.85 12.09 -9.50
CA VAL A 407 -15.53 11.88 -10.12
C VAL A 407 -15.27 13.00 -11.13
N PRO A 408 -14.19 13.77 -10.99
CA PRO A 408 -13.81 14.74 -12.01
C PRO A 408 -13.56 14.04 -13.35
N PRO A 409 -14.02 14.61 -14.48
CA PRO A 409 -13.70 14.06 -15.79
C PRO A 409 -12.18 14.00 -15.98
N VAL A 410 -11.72 12.97 -16.68
CA VAL A 410 -10.32 12.90 -17.12
C VAL A 410 -10.10 14.10 -18.04
N ALA A 411 -9.16 14.99 -17.70
CA ALA A 411 -8.74 16.04 -18.61
C ALA A 411 -8.22 15.32 -19.87
N ARG A 412 -8.99 15.33 -20.96
CA ARG A 412 -8.49 14.93 -22.28
C ARG A 412 -7.32 15.85 -22.54
N ALA A 413 -6.13 15.27 -22.81
CA ALA A 413 -5.06 16.02 -23.42
C ALA A 413 -5.69 16.68 -24.66
N VAL A 414 -5.80 18.00 -24.63
CA VAL A 414 -6.17 18.78 -25.81
C VAL A 414 -5.01 18.55 -26.76
N VAL A 415 -5.17 17.58 -27.66
CA VAL A 415 -4.41 17.57 -28.90
C VAL A 415 -4.84 18.84 -29.58
N ALA A 416 -4.01 19.87 -29.47
CA ALA A 416 -4.16 21.09 -30.22
C ALA A 416 -4.17 20.66 -31.70
N GLU A 417 -5.36 20.59 -32.27
CA GLU A 417 -5.54 20.73 -33.71
C GLU A 417 -5.04 22.15 -34.06
N THR A 418 -3.75 22.26 -34.29
CA THR A 418 -3.24 23.31 -35.17
C THR A 418 -3.68 22.95 -36.57
N GLY A 419 -4.97 23.14 -36.82
CA GLY A 419 -5.51 23.25 -38.17
C GLY A 419 -4.90 24.50 -38.81
N GLN A 420 -4.03 24.26 -39.76
CA GLN A 420 -3.64 25.23 -40.75
C GLN A 420 -4.92 25.70 -41.47
N ALA A 421 -5.13 26.98 -41.51
CA ALA A 421 -5.82 27.70 -42.56
C ALA A 421 -4.78 28.57 -43.28
#